data_4d8429711a8f50f98110243439333750
#
_entry.id   4d8429711a8f50f98110243439333750
#
_cell.length_a   1.000
_cell.length_b   1.000
_cell.length_c   1.000
_cell.angle_alpha   90.00
_cell.angle_beta   90.00
_cell.angle_gamma   90.00
#
_symmetry.space_group_name_H-M   'P 1'
#
loop_
_entity.id
_entity.type
_entity.pdbx_description
1 polymer ?
#
loop_
_entity_poly.entity_id
_entity_poly.type
_entity_poly.pdbx_seq_one_letter_code
_entity_poly.pdbx_strand_id
1 'polypeptide(L)'
;MKQINTTVSAQLKAVCRKTLLASALLCGFFMMANAQTQDGRDFSMDGFAAYEGVAGSNWYRAGGTTGGAGGKVVKADNFSQLQAYLQATDPYIVIVDHDITTGIKCYVDDLSTGRLLDDQSGKSGVETVYGERIMIAPNKTLIGVVNPTTGEAPLFSHITFVMQCVDNIIIRNCRFTMKGVPVLRTGENKIVAWRNGAQVEVGDPDCIGIQADKVSAKTDWGGHIWIDHCEFFNGGAANKDRYDGLLDCKNNVQWMTFSYNYFHDHDKSC
;
A
#
# COMPACT_ATOMS: atom_id res chain seq x y z
N MET A 1 -46.52 -8.78 -36.83
CA MET A 1 -46.27 -9.38 -35.47
C MET A 1 -44.94 -10.13 -35.36
N LYS A 2 -43.85 -9.73 -36.04
CA LYS A 2 -42.56 -10.43 -35.97
C LYS A 2 -41.34 -9.54 -35.53
N GLN A 3 -41.55 -8.26 -35.22
CA GLN A 3 -40.43 -7.37 -34.84
C GLN A 3 -40.31 -7.09 -33.34
N ILE A 4 -41.27 -7.45 -32.51
CA ILE A 4 -41.25 -7.15 -31.08
C ILE A 4 -40.45 -8.19 -30.26
N ASN A 5 -40.29 -9.42 -30.75
CA ASN A 5 -39.66 -10.52 -30.02
C ASN A 5 -38.13 -10.52 -30.04
N THR A 6 -37.49 -9.79 -30.94
CA THR A 6 -36.02 -9.76 -31.05
C THR A 6 -35.35 -8.76 -30.09
N THR A 7 -36.03 -7.66 -29.80
CA THR A 7 -35.51 -6.61 -28.93
C THR A 7 -35.57 -7.01 -27.43
N VAL A 8 -36.65 -7.69 -27.03
CA VAL A 8 -36.81 -8.16 -25.65
C VAL A 8 -35.82 -9.29 -25.34
N SER A 9 -35.58 -10.20 -26.29
CA SER A 9 -34.58 -11.27 -26.14
C SER A 9 -33.15 -10.74 -26.03
N ALA A 10 -32.81 -9.69 -26.74
CA ALA A 10 -31.48 -9.07 -26.66
C ALA A 10 -31.27 -8.31 -25.34
N GLN A 11 -32.27 -7.61 -24.85
CA GLN A 11 -32.22 -6.94 -23.55
C GLN A 11 -32.19 -7.91 -22.38
N LEU A 12 -32.97 -9.00 -22.41
CA LEU A 12 -32.88 -10.04 -21.37
C LEU A 12 -31.53 -10.74 -21.36
N LYS A 13 -30.92 -11.01 -22.52
CA LYS A 13 -29.57 -11.58 -22.60
C LYS A 13 -28.49 -10.62 -22.10
N ALA A 14 -28.64 -9.32 -22.33
CA ALA A 14 -27.71 -8.30 -21.85
C ALA A 14 -27.82 -8.10 -20.33
N VAL A 15 -29.01 -8.12 -19.77
CA VAL A 15 -29.23 -8.04 -18.32
C VAL A 15 -28.74 -9.32 -17.64
N CYS A 16 -29.04 -10.50 -18.20
CA CYS A 16 -28.58 -11.77 -17.66
C CYS A 16 -27.05 -11.93 -17.70
N ARG A 17 -26.37 -11.41 -18.76
CA ARG A 17 -24.90 -11.37 -18.81
C ARG A 17 -24.29 -10.39 -17.81
N LYS A 18 -24.89 -9.23 -17.60
CA LYS A 18 -24.39 -8.26 -16.59
C LYS A 18 -24.59 -8.76 -15.17
N THR A 19 -25.71 -9.43 -14.87
CA THR A 19 -25.95 -10.07 -13.56
C THR A 19 -25.07 -11.29 -13.35
N LEU A 20 -24.83 -12.12 -14.36
CA LEU A 20 -23.90 -13.25 -14.23
C LEU A 20 -22.43 -12.80 -14.08
N LEU A 21 -22.00 -11.73 -14.77
CA LEU A 21 -20.66 -11.17 -14.57
C LEU A 21 -20.52 -10.52 -13.18
N ALA A 22 -21.52 -9.78 -12.71
CA ALA A 22 -21.52 -9.20 -11.39
C ALA A 22 -21.57 -10.27 -10.28
N SER A 23 -22.37 -11.33 -10.45
CA SER A 23 -22.41 -12.43 -9.49
C SER A 23 -21.16 -13.32 -9.55
N ALA A 24 -20.56 -13.53 -10.71
CA ALA A 24 -19.29 -14.25 -10.83
C ALA A 24 -18.12 -13.44 -10.25
N LEU A 25 -18.10 -12.10 -10.43
CA LEU A 25 -17.16 -11.23 -9.74
C LEU A 25 -17.40 -11.27 -8.22
N LEU A 26 -18.64 -11.11 -7.76
CA LEU A 26 -18.98 -11.14 -6.33
C LEU A 26 -18.67 -12.50 -5.69
N CYS A 27 -18.99 -13.63 -6.35
CA CYS A 27 -18.61 -14.97 -5.89
C CYS A 27 -17.09 -15.20 -5.91
N GLY A 28 -16.39 -14.71 -6.93
CA GLY A 28 -14.93 -14.75 -6.98
C GLY A 28 -14.29 -13.94 -5.84
N PHE A 29 -14.86 -12.79 -5.49
CA PHE A 29 -14.42 -11.96 -4.39
C PHE A 29 -14.72 -12.54 -3.00
N PHE A 30 -15.89 -13.16 -2.82
CA PHE A 30 -16.20 -13.87 -1.56
C PHE A 30 -15.30 -15.09 -1.36
N MET A 31 -14.93 -15.78 -2.44
CA MET A 31 -13.92 -16.85 -2.35
C MET A 31 -12.52 -16.31 -2.06
N MET A 32 -12.13 -15.14 -2.58
CA MET A 32 -10.82 -14.55 -2.30
C MET A 32 -10.71 -14.00 -0.86
N ALA A 33 -11.75 -13.46 -0.29
CA ALA A 33 -11.76 -12.99 1.10
C ALA A 33 -11.68 -14.13 2.12
N ASN A 34 -12.13 -15.34 1.73
CA ASN A 34 -12.10 -16.54 2.56
C ASN A 34 -11.14 -17.62 2.04
N ALA A 35 -10.44 -17.41 0.91
CA ALA A 35 -9.48 -18.38 0.42
C ALA A 35 -8.23 -18.33 1.28
N GLN A 36 -8.08 -19.30 2.15
CA GLN A 36 -6.87 -19.55 2.92
C GLN A 36 -5.68 -19.98 2.04
N THR A 37 -5.95 -20.37 0.80
CA THR A 37 -4.92 -20.76 -0.16
C THR A 37 -5.22 -20.18 -1.54
N GLN A 38 -4.23 -19.49 -2.12
CA GLN A 38 -4.24 -19.03 -3.51
C GLN A 38 -2.88 -19.37 -4.12
N ASP A 39 -2.87 -20.00 -5.30
CA ASP A 39 -1.64 -20.43 -5.98
C ASP A 39 -0.72 -21.30 -5.11
N GLY A 40 -1.30 -22.12 -4.22
CA GLY A 40 -0.55 -22.95 -3.27
C GLY A 40 0.03 -22.21 -2.08
N ARG A 41 -0.21 -20.91 -1.94
CA ARG A 41 0.19 -20.11 -0.77
C ARG A 41 -0.89 -20.15 0.30
N ASP A 42 -0.47 -20.27 1.55
CA ASP A 42 -1.37 -20.19 2.72
C ASP A 42 -1.52 -18.73 3.14
N PHE A 43 -2.73 -18.22 3.03
CA PHE A 43 -3.10 -16.88 3.49
C PHE A 43 -3.94 -16.91 4.77
N SER A 44 -3.89 -17.97 5.54
CA SER A 44 -4.50 -17.98 6.87
C SER A 44 -3.78 -17.00 7.79
N MET A 45 -4.54 -16.20 8.53
CA MET A 45 -3.95 -15.26 9.48
C MET A 45 -3.40 -16.02 10.69
N ASP A 46 -2.18 -15.71 11.05
CA ASP A 46 -1.48 -16.27 12.20
C ASP A 46 -0.85 -15.18 13.07
N GLY A 47 -0.32 -15.55 14.23
CA GLY A 47 0.39 -14.68 15.12
C GLY A 47 -0.48 -13.63 15.80
N PHE A 48 0.16 -12.55 16.26
CA PHE A 48 -0.48 -11.53 17.07
C PHE A 48 -1.57 -10.72 16.37
N ALA A 49 -1.55 -10.62 15.07
CA ALA A 49 -2.61 -9.95 14.31
C ALA A 49 -3.96 -10.69 14.44
N ALA A 50 -3.95 -11.99 14.65
CA ALA A 50 -5.17 -12.79 14.88
C ALA A 50 -5.73 -12.64 16.30
N TYR A 51 -4.93 -12.12 17.26
CA TYR A 51 -5.33 -11.99 18.65
C TYR A 51 -6.24 -10.77 18.85
N GLU A 52 -7.32 -10.95 19.60
CA GLU A 52 -8.30 -9.88 19.83
C GLU A 52 -7.80 -8.77 20.78
N GLY A 53 -6.76 -9.02 21.54
CA GLY A 53 -6.33 -8.17 22.63
C GLY A 53 -7.04 -8.52 23.95
N VAL A 54 -6.87 -7.67 24.96
CA VAL A 54 -7.48 -7.84 26.27
C VAL A 54 -8.83 -7.14 26.29
N ALA A 55 -9.90 -7.87 26.54
CA ALA A 55 -11.25 -7.32 26.62
C ALA A 55 -11.33 -6.13 27.60
N GLY A 56 -11.93 -5.03 27.17
CA GLY A 56 -12.02 -3.79 27.93
C GLY A 56 -10.78 -2.88 27.84
N SER A 57 -9.72 -3.28 27.16
CA SER A 57 -8.60 -2.38 26.83
C SER A 57 -8.90 -1.57 25.55
N ASN A 58 -8.18 -0.47 25.38
CA ASN A 58 -8.26 0.33 24.14
C ASN A 58 -7.76 -0.44 22.90
N TRP A 59 -7.09 -1.56 23.12
CA TRP A 59 -6.50 -2.40 22.07
C TRP A 59 -7.31 -3.66 21.79
N TYR A 60 -8.50 -3.77 22.37
CA TYR A 60 -9.39 -4.89 22.10
C TYR A 60 -10.11 -4.71 20.76
N ARG A 61 -10.02 -5.73 19.94
CA ARG A 61 -10.76 -5.83 18.67
C ARG A 61 -11.33 -7.22 18.52
N ALA A 62 -12.64 -7.33 18.59
CA ALA A 62 -13.33 -8.61 18.38
C ALA A 62 -13.00 -9.18 16.99
N GLY A 63 -12.57 -10.44 16.95
CA GLY A 63 -12.14 -11.12 15.75
C GLY A 63 -10.72 -10.79 15.28
N GLY A 64 -9.93 -10.04 16.06
CA GLY A 64 -8.58 -9.64 15.68
C GLY A 64 -8.56 -8.69 14.49
N THR A 65 -7.56 -8.82 13.63
CA THR A 65 -7.44 -7.99 12.43
C THR A 65 -8.41 -8.46 11.35
N THR A 66 -9.34 -7.62 10.95
CA THR A 66 -10.34 -7.91 9.92
C THR A 66 -10.18 -7.04 8.67
N GLY A 67 -9.29 -6.03 8.74
CA GLY A 67 -9.04 -5.09 7.65
C GLY A 67 -10.29 -4.35 7.21
N GLY A 68 -10.50 -4.27 5.91
CA GLY A 68 -11.68 -3.65 5.30
C GLY A 68 -12.93 -4.52 5.28
N ALA A 69 -13.01 -5.59 6.08
CA ALA A 69 -14.17 -6.48 6.07
C ALA A 69 -15.47 -5.73 6.35
N GLY A 70 -16.53 -6.06 5.60
CA GLY A 70 -17.82 -5.36 5.66
C GLY A 70 -17.86 -4.04 4.88
N GLY A 71 -16.74 -3.57 4.38
CA GLY A 71 -16.65 -2.37 3.55
C GLY A 71 -16.82 -2.65 2.05
N LYS A 72 -16.62 -1.60 1.25
CA LYS A 72 -16.69 -1.70 -0.20
C LYS A 72 -15.47 -2.42 -0.76
N VAL A 73 -15.70 -3.30 -1.73
CA VAL A 73 -14.64 -3.88 -2.54
C VAL A 73 -14.47 -3.03 -3.79
N VAL A 74 -13.27 -2.51 -3.99
CA VAL A 74 -12.95 -1.59 -5.09
C VAL A 74 -11.65 -2.02 -5.75
N LYS A 75 -11.48 -1.64 -7.03
CA LYS A 75 -10.21 -1.75 -7.74
C LYS A 75 -9.59 -0.37 -7.87
N ALA A 76 -8.29 -0.25 -7.59
CA ALA A 76 -7.54 0.96 -7.84
C ALA A 76 -6.69 0.77 -9.11
N ASP A 77 -6.92 1.64 -10.10
CA ASP A 77 -6.25 1.61 -11.39
C ASP A 77 -5.13 2.66 -11.51
N ASN A 78 -4.91 3.47 -10.49
CA ASN A 78 -3.85 4.48 -10.45
C ASN A 78 -3.61 4.98 -9.02
N PHE A 79 -2.56 5.77 -8.85
CA PHE A 79 -2.18 6.33 -7.55
C PHE A 79 -3.31 7.15 -6.90
N SER A 80 -4.02 7.99 -7.65
CA SER A 80 -5.07 8.85 -7.09
C SER A 80 -6.25 8.04 -6.54
N GLN A 81 -6.66 6.97 -7.22
CA GLN A 81 -7.70 6.07 -6.73
C GLN A 81 -7.21 5.27 -5.52
N LEU A 82 -5.98 4.72 -5.57
CA LEU A 82 -5.37 4.02 -4.46
C LEU A 82 -5.34 4.90 -3.20
N GLN A 83 -4.84 6.13 -3.34
CA GLN A 83 -4.79 7.11 -2.27
C GLN A 83 -6.19 7.44 -1.72
N ALA A 84 -7.15 7.73 -2.60
CA ALA A 84 -8.50 8.06 -2.19
C ALA A 84 -9.19 6.94 -1.38
N TYR A 85 -9.02 5.68 -1.79
CA TYR A 85 -9.62 4.55 -1.07
C TYR A 85 -8.92 4.23 0.24
N LEU A 86 -7.59 4.28 0.27
CA LEU A 86 -6.83 3.98 1.48
C LEU A 86 -6.92 5.09 2.54
N GLN A 87 -7.12 6.34 2.14
CA GLN A 87 -7.30 7.48 3.05
C GLN A 87 -8.76 7.71 3.48
N ALA A 88 -9.72 7.07 2.84
CA ALA A 88 -11.13 7.21 3.20
C ALA A 88 -11.41 6.75 4.63
N THR A 89 -12.37 7.38 5.30
CA THR A 89 -12.82 6.95 6.64
C THR A 89 -13.58 5.64 6.62
N ASP A 90 -14.32 5.36 5.54
CA ASP A 90 -15.08 4.11 5.37
C ASP A 90 -14.15 2.91 5.22
N PRO A 91 -14.57 1.71 5.64
CA PRO A 91 -13.86 0.47 5.37
C PRO A 91 -13.79 0.15 3.88
N TYR A 92 -12.62 -0.27 3.40
CA TYR A 92 -12.41 -0.69 2.01
C TYR A 92 -11.54 -1.94 1.90
N ILE A 93 -11.91 -2.81 0.96
CA ILE A 93 -11.02 -3.82 0.40
C ILE A 93 -10.58 -3.30 -0.97
N VAL A 94 -9.34 -2.90 -1.06
CA VAL A 94 -8.75 -2.31 -2.28
C VAL A 94 -7.95 -3.37 -3.00
N ILE A 95 -8.28 -3.60 -4.26
CA ILE A 95 -7.64 -4.59 -5.13
C ILE A 95 -6.79 -3.87 -6.16
N VAL A 96 -5.60 -4.38 -6.39
CA VAL A 96 -4.67 -3.91 -7.42
C VAL A 96 -4.15 -5.12 -8.19
N ASP A 97 -4.18 -5.07 -9.53
CA ASP A 97 -3.77 -6.14 -10.43
C ASP A 97 -2.66 -5.73 -11.42
N HIS A 98 -2.06 -4.57 -11.22
CA HIS A 98 -0.97 -4.04 -12.03
C HIS A 98 -0.11 -3.07 -11.22
N ASP A 99 1.06 -2.76 -11.73
CA ASP A 99 1.99 -1.86 -11.08
C ASP A 99 1.44 -0.43 -10.97
N ILE A 100 1.60 0.19 -9.80
CA ILE A 100 1.25 1.59 -9.56
C ILE A 100 2.50 2.34 -9.14
N THR A 101 2.83 3.38 -9.88
CA THR A 101 3.93 4.28 -9.57
C THR A 101 3.44 5.72 -9.44
N THR A 102 4.15 6.49 -8.63
CA THR A 102 3.93 7.93 -8.50
C THR A 102 5.27 8.65 -8.38
N GLY A 103 5.23 9.97 -8.32
CA GLY A 103 6.41 10.75 -8.01
C GLY A 103 6.20 12.25 -8.18
N ILE A 104 6.94 12.98 -7.37
CA ILE A 104 7.05 14.43 -7.43
C ILE A 104 8.34 14.75 -8.20
N LYS A 105 8.22 15.50 -9.28
CA LYS A 105 9.36 15.90 -10.11
C LYS A 105 10.42 16.61 -9.29
N CYS A 106 11.67 16.18 -9.43
CA CYS A 106 12.83 16.80 -8.82
C CYS A 106 14.09 16.60 -9.67
N TYR A 107 15.17 17.30 -9.33
CA TYR A 107 16.42 17.29 -10.07
C TYR A 107 17.58 16.87 -9.18
N VAL A 108 18.43 16.02 -9.71
CA VAL A 108 19.64 15.49 -9.07
C VAL A 108 20.89 15.84 -9.89
N ASP A 109 22.07 15.73 -9.28
CA ASP A 109 23.36 15.91 -9.95
C ASP A 109 23.57 14.85 -11.03
N ASP A 110 23.36 13.60 -10.67
CA ASP A 110 23.30 12.45 -11.59
C ASP A 110 22.42 11.34 -10.99
N LEU A 111 21.97 10.40 -11.83
CA LEU A 111 21.11 9.31 -11.38
C LEU A 111 21.82 8.27 -10.52
N SER A 112 23.14 8.16 -10.62
CA SER A 112 23.91 7.17 -9.86
C SER A 112 24.07 7.57 -8.39
N THR A 113 24.35 8.83 -8.14
CA THR A 113 24.42 9.39 -6.77
C THR A 113 23.02 9.69 -6.25
N GLY A 114 22.10 10.12 -7.11
CA GLY A 114 20.75 10.53 -6.76
C GLY A 114 20.69 11.75 -5.85
N ARG A 115 21.78 12.54 -5.77
CA ARG A 115 21.90 13.67 -4.86
C ARG A 115 21.07 14.85 -5.37
N LEU A 116 20.15 15.34 -4.55
CA LEU A 116 19.33 16.50 -4.90
C LEU A 116 20.19 17.75 -5.11
N LEU A 117 19.83 18.51 -6.15
CA LEU A 117 20.40 19.84 -6.38
C LEU A 117 19.80 20.86 -5.41
N ASP A 118 20.58 21.89 -5.09
CA ASP A 118 20.11 23.05 -4.32
C ASP A 118 19.06 23.84 -5.10
N ASP A 119 19.33 24.03 -6.41
CA ASP A 119 18.41 24.69 -7.32
C ASP A 119 17.55 23.66 -8.06
N GLN A 120 16.31 23.54 -7.66
CA GLN A 120 15.31 22.67 -8.26
C GLN A 120 14.61 23.29 -9.47
N SER A 121 15.16 24.36 -10.07
CA SER A 121 14.55 25.03 -11.23
C SER A 121 14.63 24.23 -12.54
N GLY A 122 15.41 23.15 -12.56
CA GLY A 122 15.58 22.30 -13.73
C GLY A 122 16.54 22.83 -14.80
N LYS A 123 17.28 23.90 -14.49
CA LYS A 123 18.27 24.48 -15.43
C LYS A 123 19.58 23.71 -15.47
N SER A 124 19.85 22.91 -14.47
CA SER A 124 21.00 22.01 -14.36
C SER A 124 20.57 20.70 -13.71
N GLY A 125 21.29 19.62 -14.00
CA GLY A 125 21.02 18.31 -13.43
C GLY A 125 20.06 17.44 -14.24
N VAL A 126 19.80 16.27 -13.69
CA VAL A 126 19.00 15.22 -14.29
C VAL A 126 17.63 15.14 -13.61
N GLU A 127 16.58 15.16 -14.41
CA GLU A 127 15.22 15.00 -13.88
C GLU A 127 15.01 13.58 -13.32
N THR A 128 14.43 13.51 -12.16
CA THR A 128 13.94 12.28 -11.52
C THR A 128 12.66 12.57 -10.75
N VAL A 129 12.18 11.61 -9.97
CA VAL A 129 10.98 11.76 -9.16
C VAL A 129 11.26 11.38 -7.71
N TYR A 130 10.66 12.11 -6.80
CA TYR A 130 10.54 11.74 -5.40
C TYR A 130 9.19 11.10 -5.14
N GLY A 131 9.11 10.19 -4.16
CA GLY A 131 7.90 9.47 -3.84
C GLY A 131 6.82 10.31 -3.16
N GLU A 132 5.63 9.78 -3.13
CA GLU A 132 4.49 10.37 -2.43
C GLU A 132 4.05 9.49 -1.27
N ARG A 133 3.32 10.08 -0.31
CA ARG A 133 2.81 9.37 0.86
C ARG A 133 1.32 9.07 0.73
N ILE A 134 0.94 7.89 1.20
CA ILE A 134 -0.45 7.53 1.47
C ILE A 134 -0.59 7.32 2.98
N MET A 135 -1.33 8.19 3.65
CA MET A 135 -1.71 8.01 5.05
C MET A 135 -2.89 7.04 5.10
N ILE A 136 -2.63 5.78 5.44
CA ILE A 136 -3.69 4.77 5.48
C ILE A 136 -4.62 5.04 6.67
N ALA A 137 -5.92 5.12 6.40
CA ALA A 137 -6.95 5.22 7.44
C ALA A 137 -7.30 3.83 8.01
N PRO A 138 -7.91 3.73 9.19
CA PRO A 138 -8.30 2.45 9.78
C PRO A 138 -9.22 1.60 8.88
N ASN A 139 -9.31 0.30 9.18
CA ASN A 139 -10.21 -0.64 8.52
C ASN A 139 -9.97 -0.72 7.00
N LYS A 140 -8.75 -1.06 6.61
CA LYS A 140 -8.36 -1.22 5.21
C LYS A 140 -7.76 -2.59 4.93
N THR A 141 -8.08 -3.11 3.78
CA THR A 141 -7.38 -4.25 3.18
C THR A 141 -6.86 -3.84 1.80
N LEU A 142 -5.56 -4.01 1.56
CA LEU A 142 -4.93 -3.88 0.25
C LEU A 142 -4.51 -5.28 -0.22
N ILE A 143 -5.00 -5.69 -1.37
CA ILE A 143 -4.70 -7.00 -1.95
C ILE A 143 -4.10 -6.81 -3.34
N GLY A 144 -2.90 -7.33 -3.55
CA GLY A 144 -2.30 -7.51 -4.86
C GLY A 144 -2.79 -8.80 -5.53
N VAL A 145 -3.21 -8.70 -6.77
CA VAL A 145 -3.56 -9.86 -7.61
C VAL A 145 -2.41 -10.12 -8.56
N VAL A 146 -1.92 -11.35 -8.56
CA VAL A 146 -0.83 -11.76 -9.45
C VAL A 146 -1.22 -11.54 -10.90
N ASN A 147 -0.35 -10.87 -11.64
CA ASN A 147 -0.51 -10.74 -13.08
C ASN A 147 -0.30 -12.10 -13.75
N PRO A 148 -1.29 -12.65 -14.46
CA PRO A 148 -1.20 -13.99 -15.04
C PRO A 148 -0.15 -14.10 -16.15
N THR A 149 0.29 -12.98 -16.71
CA THR A 149 1.30 -12.97 -17.78
C THR A 149 2.72 -12.99 -17.21
N THR A 150 2.97 -12.21 -16.16
CA THR A 150 4.31 -12.11 -15.55
C THR A 150 4.51 -13.06 -14.38
N GLY A 151 3.43 -13.54 -13.76
CA GLY A 151 3.49 -14.33 -12.53
C GLY A 151 3.83 -13.50 -11.28
N GLU A 152 3.85 -12.17 -11.40
CA GLU A 152 4.26 -11.26 -10.32
C GLU A 152 3.08 -10.54 -9.69
N ALA A 153 3.18 -10.28 -8.40
CA ALA A 153 2.28 -9.38 -7.68
C ALA A 153 2.52 -7.92 -8.11
N PRO A 154 1.53 -7.01 -7.96
CA PRO A 154 1.68 -5.63 -8.34
C PRO A 154 2.79 -4.94 -7.54
N LEU A 155 3.59 -4.13 -8.24
CA LEU A 155 4.65 -3.31 -7.67
C LEU A 155 4.15 -1.89 -7.39
N PHE A 156 4.35 -1.45 -6.16
CA PHE A 156 4.16 -0.07 -5.75
C PHE A 156 5.52 0.62 -5.72
N SER A 157 5.74 1.56 -6.65
CA SER A 157 7.01 2.27 -6.76
C SER A 157 6.86 3.72 -6.33
N HIS A 158 7.79 4.17 -5.48
CA HIS A 158 7.84 5.55 -4.98
C HIS A 158 6.57 5.96 -4.20
N ILE A 159 5.97 5.01 -3.50
CA ILE A 159 4.82 5.24 -2.62
C ILE A 159 5.18 4.79 -1.21
N THR A 160 5.26 5.73 -0.28
CA THR A 160 5.37 5.44 1.15
C THR A 160 3.99 5.23 1.73
N PHE A 161 3.74 4.05 2.26
CA PHE A 161 2.51 3.76 3.00
C PHE A 161 2.72 4.05 4.48
N VAL A 162 1.97 4.99 5.03
CA VAL A 162 2.11 5.42 6.42
C VAL A 162 0.88 5.03 7.23
N MET A 163 1.11 4.33 8.32
CA MET A 163 0.11 3.93 9.32
C MET A 163 0.44 4.63 10.63
N GLN A 164 -0.21 5.76 10.90
CA GLN A 164 0.03 6.55 12.10
C GLN A 164 -1.20 6.54 12.99
N CYS A 165 -1.07 5.99 14.21
CA CYS A 165 -2.15 5.89 15.18
C CYS A 165 -3.43 5.26 14.59
N VAL A 166 -3.28 4.23 13.77
CA VAL A 166 -4.37 3.53 13.10
C VAL A 166 -4.38 2.06 13.44
N ASP A 167 -5.52 1.43 13.27
CA ASP A 167 -5.72 0.02 13.52
C ASP A 167 -6.45 -0.69 12.38
N ASN A 168 -6.38 -2.01 12.42
CA ASN A 168 -7.16 -2.90 11.56
C ASN A 168 -6.80 -2.79 10.08
N ILE A 169 -5.53 -3.09 9.78
CA ILE A 169 -5.01 -3.02 8.42
C ILE A 169 -4.53 -4.40 7.98
N ILE A 170 -4.86 -4.78 6.76
CA ILE A 170 -4.32 -5.94 6.06
C ILE A 170 -3.66 -5.47 4.76
N ILE A 171 -2.39 -5.83 4.55
CA ILE A 171 -1.70 -5.66 3.27
C ILE A 171 -1.18 -7.03 2.85
N ARG A 172 -1.54 -7.47 1.65
CA ARG A 172 -1.22 -8.82 1.22
C ARG A 172 -0.87 -8.92 -0.26
N ASN A 173 0.16 -9.72 -0.53
CA ASN A 173 0.56 -10.08 -1.89
C ASN A 173 0.87 -8.86 -2.76
N CYS A 174 1.73 -7.97 -2.24
CA CYS A 174 2.15 -6.72 -2.86
C CYS A 174 3.67 -6.63 -2.90
N ARG A 175 4.21 -5.87 -3.84
CA ARG A 175 5.64 -5.57 -3.94
C ARG A 175 5.87 -4.08 -3.74
N PHE A 176 6.95 -3.70 -3.03
CA PHE A 176 7.22 -2.31 -2.66
C PHE A 176 8.67 -1.93 -2.93
N THR A 177 8.87 -0.74 -3.50
CA THR A 177 10.21 -0.21 -3.73
C THR A 177 10.26 1.32 -3.71
N MET A 178 11.32 1.85 -3.15
CA MET A 178 11.73 3.26 -3.27
C MET A 178 12.92 3.43 -4.21
N LYS A 179 13.27 2.39 -4.97
CA LYS A 179 14.40 2.42 -5.90
C LYS A 179 14.27 3.61 -6.86
N GLY A 180 15.31 4.43 -6.91
CA GLY A 180 15.36 5.59 -7.79
C GLY A 180 14.98 6.92 -7.15
N VAL A 181 14.39 6.94 -5.93
CA VAL A 181 14.18 8.21 -5.22
C VAL A 181 15.51 8.87 -4.88
N PRO A 182 15.57 10.22 -4.87
CA PRO A 182 16.77 10.97 -4.52
C PRO A 182 17.20 10.77 -3.07
N VAL A 183 18.49 10.96 -2.80
CA VAL A 183 19.04 11.02 -1.43
C VAL A 183 18.84 12.39 -0.82
N LEU A 184 18.64 12.41 0.49
CA LEU A 184 18.75 13.62 1.31
C LEU A 184 20.16 14.18 1.24
N ARG A 185 20.25 15.50 1.32
CA ARG A 185 21.54 16.16 1.54
C ARG A 185 22.02 15.94 2.97
N THR A 186 23.32 15.81 3.13
CA THR A 186 23.94 15.63 4.45
C THR A 186 23.52 16.76 5.40
N GLY A 187 22.94 16.39 6.55
CA GLY A 187 22.50 17.32 7.58
C GLY A 187 21.09 17.89 7.41
N GLU A 188 20.37 17.49 6.37
CA GLU A 188 18.97 17.88 6.17
C GLU A 188 18.04 16.69 6.47
N ASN A 189 16.99 16.95 7.26
CA ASN A 189 15.94 15.97 7.55
C ASN A 189 14.78 16.03 6.55
N LYS A 190 14.91 16.87 5.52
CA LYS A 190 13.82 17.14 4.59
C LYS A 190 14.37 17.39 3.19
N ILE A 191 13.71 16.78 2.23
CA ILE A 191 13.92 17.06 0.82
C ILE A 191 12.91 18.11 0.38
N VAL A 192 13.37 19.09 -0.38
CA VAL A 192 12.50 20.06 -1.04
C VAL A 192 12.38 19.66 -2.51
N ALA A 193 11.18 19.24 -2.89
CA ALA A 193 10.83 18.98 -4.28
C ALA A 193 9.81 20.02 -4.77
N TRP A 194 9.48 20.03 -6.05
CA TRP A 194 8.54 20.97 -6.64
C TRP A 194 7.30 20.26 -7.15
N ARG A 195 6.13 20.71 -6.69
CA ARG A 195 4.84 20.25 -7.21
C ARG A 195 4.01 21.47 -7.64
N ASN A 196 3.60 21.51 -8.91
CA ASN A 196 2.76 22.58 -9.46
C ASN A 196 3.31 23.99 -9.18
N GLY A 197 4.63 24.18 -9.27
CA GLY A 197 5.29 25.47 -9.02
C GLY A 197 5.48 25.86 -7.55
N ALA A 198 5.14 24.99 -6.61
CA ALA A 198 5.36 25.17 -5.18
C ALA A 198 6.37 24.17 -4.63
N GLN A 199 7.16 24.60 -3.66
CA GLN A 199 8.03 23.69 -2.91
C GLN A 199 7.21 22.81 -1.98
N VAL A 200 7.50 21.52 -1.97
CA VAL A 200 6.93 20.54 -1.05
C VAL A 200 8.05 19.83 -0.29
N GLU A 201 7.88 19.70 1.00
CA GLU A 201 8.80 18.95 1.83
C GLU A 201 8.47 17.46 1.75
N VAL A 202 9.48 16.65 1.52
CA VAL A 202 9.40 15.19 1.52
C VAL A 202 10.48 14.65 2.44
N GLY A 203 10.15 13.72 3.30
CA GLY A 203 11.09 13.10 4.25
C GLY A 203 11.73 11.84 3.67
N ASP A 204 12.60 11.22 4.44
CA ASP A 204 13.17 9.91 4.11
C ASP A 204 12.05 8.89 3.89
N PRO A 205 12.04 8.19 2.76
CA PRO A 205 10.94 7.29 2.45
C PRO A 205 11.24 5.88 2.93
N ASP A 206 10.44 5.42 3.89
CA ASP A 206 10.21 3.98 4.07
C ASP A 206 9.29 3.46 2.97
N CYS A 207 9.34 2.18 2.62
CA CYS A 207 8.25 1.58 1.85
C CYS A 207 6.97 1.55 2.68
N ILE A 208 7.06 1.08 3.93
CA ILE A 208 5.96 1.13 4.90
C ILE A 208 6.49 1.64 6.24
N GLY A 209 5.88 2.71 6.77
CA GLY A 209 6.14 3.22 8.10
C GLY A 209 4.93 3.05 9.01
N ILE A 210 5.10 2.38 10.14
CA ILE A 210 4.05 2.12 11.13
C ILE A 210 4.46 2.77 12.44
N GLN A 211 3.65 3.68 12.98
CA GLN A 211 3.95 4.32 14.25
C GLN A 211 2.69 4.76 15.00
N ALA A 212 2.80 4.76 16.31
CA ALA A 212 1.86 5.41 17.21
C ALA A 212 2.55 6.57 17.94
N ASP A 213 1.88 7.25 18.87
CA ASP A 213 2.47 8.35 19.59
C ASP A 213 3.58 7.88 20.54
N LYS A 214 4.66 8.65 20.64
CA LYS A 214 5.76 8.42 21.57
C LYS A 214 5.38 8.65 23.02
N VAL A 215 4.44 9.54 23.25
CA VAL A 215 3.98 9.87 24.59
C VAL A 215 2.97 8.82 24.97
N SER A 216 3.22 8.10 26.03
CA SER A 216 2.40 7.10 26.70
C SER A 216 0.89 7.44 26.84
N ALA A 217 0.39 8.32 26.04
CA ALA A 217 -1.01 8.64 25.92
C ALA A 217 -1.73 7.37 25.49
N LYS A 218 -2.47 6.79 26.41
CA LYS A 218 -3.25 5.56 26.26
C LYS A 218 -4.31 5.65 25.17
N THR A 219 -4.38 6.77 24.45
CA THR A 219 -5.36 7.08 23.41
C THR A 219 -4.79 7.01 22.00
N ASP A 220 -3.48 7.23 21.82
CA ASP A 220 -2.85 7.33 20.51
C ASP A 220 -1.98 6.09 20.24
N TRP A 221 -2.64 4.98 20.05
CA TRP A 221 -2.03 3.70 19.73
C TRP A 221 -2.36 3.27 18.29
N GLY A 222 -1.63 2.31 17.80
CA GLY A 222 -1.92 1.64 16.53
C GLY A 222 -1.74 0.14 16.66
N GLY A 223 -2.38 -0.64 15.81
CA GLY A 223 -2.21 -2.07 15.87
C GLY A 223 -3.23 -2.87 15.08
N HIS A 224 -3.27 -4.17 15.35
CA HIS A 224 -4.04 -5.10 14.54
C HIS A 224 -3.70 -4.94 13.06
N ILE A 225 -2.39 -5.11 12.75
CA ILE A 225 -1.85 -4.95 11.41
C ILE A 225 -1.27 -6.28 10.95
N TRP A 226 -1.69 -6.71 9.78
CA TRP A 226 -1.17 -7.91 9.14
C TRP A 226 -0.60 -7.58 7.76
N ILE A 227 0.71 -7.81 7.60
CA ILE A 227 1.42 -7.65 6.32
C ILE A 227 1.95 -9.02 5.92
N ASP A 228 1.48 -9.54 4.80
CA ASP A 228 1.63 -10.93 4.47
C ASP A 228 1.93 -11.17 2.99
N HIS A 229 2.86 -12.11 2.70
CA HIS A 229 3.27 -12.46 1.34
C HIS A 229 3.64 -11.24 0.49
N CYS A 230 4.35 -10.28 1.07
CA CYS A 230 4.83 -9.09 0.38
C CYS A 230 6.33 -9.18 0.10
N GLU A 231 6.77 -8.44 -0.91
CA GLU A 231 8.17 -8.28 -1.26
C GLU A 231 8.60 -6.83 -1.10
N PHE A 232 9.75 -6.60 -0.48
CA PHE A 232 10.28 -5.27 -0.19
C PHE A 232 11.74 -5.18 -0.64
N PHE A 233 12.06 -4.19 -1.48
CA PHE A 233 13.42 -4.03 -1.99
C PHE A 233 13.71 -2.62 -2.50
N ASN A 234 14.98 -2.20 -2.44
CA ASN A 234 15.41 -0.92 -3.00
C ASN A 234 16.55 -1.06 -4.03
N GLY A 235 16.96 -2.30 -4.34
CA GLY A 235 17.94 -2.59 -5.38
C GLY A 235 19.38 -2.31 -5.00
N GLY A 236 19.68 -2.31 -3.70
CA GLY A 236 21.01 -2.02 -3.16
C GLY A 236 21.48 -0.60 -3.52
N ALA A 237 22.14 0.08 -2.62
CA ALA A 237 22.76 1.37 -2.88
C ALA A 237 24.15 1.38 -2.27
N ALA A 238 25.10 2.04 -2.96
CA ALA A 238 26.43 2.24 -2.41
C ALA A 238 26.41 3.10 -1.12
N ASN A 239 25.38 3.92 -0.98
CA ASN A 239 25.12 4.69 0.24
C ASN A 239 23.93 4.07 0.99
N LYS A 240 24.18 3.51 2.17
CA LYS A 240 23.16 2.91 3.05
C LYS A 240 22.06 3.90 3.49
N ASP A 241 22.33 5.20 3.43
CA ASP A 241 21.41 6.25 3.84
C ASP A 241 20.61 6.83 2.65
N ARG A 242 20.72 6.21 1.45
CA ARG A 242 19.95 6.64 0.28
C ARG A 242 18.46 6.38 0.42
N TYR A 243 18.11 5.31 1.10
CA TYR A 243 16.74 4.94 1.42
C TYR A 243 16.68 4.73 2.93
N ASP A 244 15.54 5.01 3.55
CA ASP A 244 15.32 4.67 4.95
C ASP A 244 14.92 3.19 5.09
N GLY A 245 13.98 2.79 5.91
CA GLY A 245 13.59 1.40 6.08
C GLY A 245 12.78 0.81 4.92
N LEU A 246 12.69 -0.51 4.85
CA LEU A 246 11.71 -1.16 4.01
C LEU A 246 10.36 -1.24 4.72
N LEU A 247 10.36 -1.69 5.98
CA LEU A 247 9.17 -1.76 6.83
C LEU A 247 9.56 -1.38 8.25
N ASP A 248 9.19 -0.19 8.67
CA ASP A 248 9.55 0.36 9.98
C ASP A 248 8.36 0.36 10.94
N CYS A 249 8.61 -0.09 12.19
CA CYS A 249 7.63 -0.07 13.27
C CYS A 249 8.18 0.69 14.46
N LYS A 250 7.44 1.70 14.93
CA LYS A 250 7.92 2.60 16.01
C LYS A 250 6.82 2.83 17.06
N ASN A 251 7.26 3.03 18.30
CA ASN A 251 6.42 3.48 19.42
C ASN A 251 5.34 2.46 19.86
N ASN A 252 4.14 2.90 20.23
CA ASN A 252 3.08 2.12 20.84
C ASN A 252 2.23 1.30 19.84
N VAL A 253 2.85 0.62 18.89
CA VAL A 253 2.13 -0.28 17.98
C VAL A 253 2.10 -1.71 18.53
N GLN A 254 0.95 -2.38 18.43
CA GLN A 254 0.71 -3.68 19.04
C GLN A 254 -0.09 -4.60 18.11
N TRP A 255 -0.11 -5.89 18.43
CA TRP A 255 -0.92 -6.89 17.72
C TRP A 255 -0.64 -6.91 16.22
N MET A 256 0.64 -6.98 15.86
CA MET A 256 1.08 -7.02 14.48
C MET A 256 1.65 -8.39 14.13
N THR A 257 1.44 -8.78 12.89
CA THR A 257 2.10 -9.94 12.27
C THR A 257 2.66 -9.54 10.92
N PHE A 258 3.91 -9.86 10.69
CA PHE A 258 4.58 -9.80 9.40
C PHE A 258 4.97 -11.22 9.01
N SER A 259 4.22 -11.82 8.08
CA SER A 259 4.37 -13.23 7.74
C SER A 259 4.70 -13.41 6.27
N TYR A 260 5.58 -14.38 5.98
CA TYR A 260 5.94 -14.79 4.61
C TYR A 260 6.39 -13.65 3.70
N ASN A 261 6.95 -12.56 4.25
CA ASN A 261 7.47 -11.45 3.50
C ASN A 261 8.92 -11.71 3.06
N TYR A 262 9.29 -11.18 1.90
CA TYR A 262 10.62 -11.27 1.36
C TYR A 262 11.29 -9.89 1.35
N PHE A 263 12.34 -9.71 2.14
CA PHE A 263 13.13 -8.48 2.24
C PHE A 263 14.49 -8.72 1.60
N HIS A 264 14.90 -7.87 0.67
CA HIS A 264 16.19 -8.00 -0.01
C HIS A 264 16.72 -6.70 -0.57
N ASP A 265 17.99 -6.70 -0.98
CA ASP A 265 18.68 -5.58 -1.64
C ASP A 265 18.55 -4.26 -0.88
N HIS A 266 18.69 -4.30 0.46
CA HIS A 266 18.64 -3.13 1.30
C HIS A 266 19.35 -3.35 2.64
N ASP A 267 20.04 -2.30 3.15
CA ASP A 267 20.83 -2.38 4.39
C ASP A 267 19.98 -2.21 5.66
N LYS A 268 18.83 -1.51 5.56
CA LYS A 268 17.93 -1.23 6.68
C LYS A 268 16.58 -1.89 6.42
N SER A 269 16.47 -3.18 6.64
CA SER A 269 15.25 -3.93 6.26
C SER A 269 14.06 -3.63 7.15
N CYS A 270 14.27 -3.57 8.48
CA CYS A 270 13.25 -3.21 9.48
C CYS A 270 13.89 -2.90 10.85
#